data_3f82d70d6333668055eea951ac4e3a92
#
_entry.id   3f82d70d6333668055eea951ac4e3a92
#
_cell.length_a   1.000
_cell.length_b   1.000
_cell.length_c   1.000
_cell.angle_alpha   90.00
_cell.angle_beta   90.00
_cell.angle_gamma   90.00
#
_symmetry.space_group_name_H-M   'P 1'
#
loop_
_entity.id
_entity.type
_entity.pdbx_description
1 polymer ?
#
loop_
_entity_poly.entity_id
_entity_poly.type
_entity_poly.pdbx_seq_one_letter_code
_entity_poly.pdbx_strand_id
1 'polypeptide(L)'
;NQLIYIIFLSFLFSKNYIGQEKNILLNRDFWRSQPSIEKIDSCIINGNDVSELNEYAFDPVCWAILENNPNEIIKYLISKEGNGVNKITHDSRTYIFWAMYKDNLPLMKYLYELGAKMDLVDSHGYSLMNFGAVTGQKNTALYDFCIEKGSKVNTEKNNDGANPLLLVAPFIEDETLINYFTSKGIDINDVDNDGNGIFNYAAKGGNQNVMNLLINKGVKYKNLNKINGNAMIFASYGTRSSKNKLSTYKYLDSLGI
;
A
#
# COMPACT_ATOMS: atom_id res chain seq x y z
N ASN A 1 14.81 -29.50 -76.54
CA ASN A 1 15.13 -28.85 -75.28
C ASN A 1 14.02 -27.89 -74.89
N GLN A 2 13.07 -28.37 -74.10
CA GLN A 2 12.04 -27.50 -73.54
C GLN A 2 12.48 -27.16 -72.09
N LEU A 3 12.68 -25.87 -71.81
CA LEU A 3 12.87 -25.33 -70.47
C LEU A 3 11.50 -25.13 -69.84
N ILE A 4 11.24 -25.88 -68.77
CA ILE A 4 10.06 -25.71 -67.93
C ILE A 4 10.37 -24.63 -66.88
N TYR A 5 9.72 -23.47 -67.00
CA TYR A 5 9.74 -22.46 -65.95
C TYR A 5 8.77 -22.81 -64.84
N ILE A 6 9.32 -23.22 -63.66
CA ILE A 6 8.53 -23.36 -62.44
C ILE A 6 8.42 -21.99 -61.80
N ILE A 7 7.24 -21.41 -61.87
CA ILE A 7 6.89 -20.17 -61.13
C ILE A 7 6.56 -20.58 -59.70
N PHE A 8 7.46 -20.31 -58.76
CA PHE A 8 7.19 -20.40 -57.36
C PHE A 8 6.35 -19.16 -56.96
N LEU A 9 5.05 -19.37 -56.76
CA LEU A 9 4.16 -18.38 -56.13
C LEU A 9 4.43 -18.40 -54.64
N SER A 10 5.32 -17.53 -54.15
CA SER A 10 5.47 -17.29 -52.73
C SER A 10 4.28 -16.47 -52.24
N PHE A 11 3.31 -17.14 -51.61
CA PHE A 11 2.30 -16.46 -50.81
C PHE A 11 3.01 -15.85 -49.60
N LEU A 12 3.33 -14.58 -49.71
CA LEU A 12 3.65 -13.75 -48.56
C LEU A 12 2.38 -13.58 -47.72
N PHE A 13 2.23 -14.46 -46.73
CA PHE A 13 1.36 -14.14 -45.62
C PHE A 13 1.98 -12.95 -44.89
N SER A 14 1.60 -11.74 -45.28
CA SER A 14 1.73 -10.58 -44.42
C SER A 14 0.88 -10.85 -43.17
N LYS A 15 1.48 -11.36 -42.09
CA LYS A 15 0.89 -11.21 -40.77
C LYS A 15 0.73 -9.71 -40.58
N ASN A 16 -0.48 -9.20 -40.80
CA ASN A 16 -0.86 -7.92 -40.25
C ASN A 16 -0.60 -8.02 -38.74
N TYR A 17 0.50 -7.47 -38.29
CA TYR A 17 0.63 -7.07 -36.90
C TYR A 17 -0.41 -5.97 -36.68
N ILE A 18 -1.66 -6.36 -36.46
CA ILE A 18 -2.63 -5.52 -35.75
C ILE A 18 -1.95 -5.32 -34.40
N GLY A 19 -1.45 -4.12 -34.13
CA GLY A 19 -0.91 -3.78 -32.83
C GLY A 19 -1.94 -4.25 -31.81
N GLN A 20 -1.54 -5.14 -30.90
CA GLN A 20 -2.44 -5.70 -29.89
C GLN A 20 -3.07 -4.51 -29.18
N GLU A 21 -4.38 -4.30 -29.36
CA GLU A 21 -5.09 -3.23 -28.65
C GLU A 21 -4.77 -3.36 -27.17
N LYS A 22 -4.26 -2.30 -26.56
CA LYS A 22 -3.86 -2.31 -25.18
C LYS A 22 -5.07 -2.67 -24.31
N ASN A 23 -4.96 -3.71 -23.48
CA ASN A 23 -6.02 -4.17 -22.59
C ASN A 23 -6.63 -2.99 -21.80
N ILE A 24 -7.88 -2.62 -22.11
CA ILE A 24 -8.56 -1.47 -21.51
C ILE A 24 -8.76 -1.66 -19.99
N LEU A 25 -8.86 -2.91 -19.52
CA LEU A 25 -9.01 -3.24 -18.11
C LEU A 25 -7.75 -2.91 -17.28
N LEU A 26 -6.60 -2.72 -17.94
CA LEU A 26 -5.37 -2.22 -17.29
C LEU A 26 -5.30 -0.69 -17.24
N ASN A 27 -6.23 0.02 -17.89
CA ASN A 27 -6.30 1.46 -17.83
C ASN A 27 -6.99 1.92 -16.54
N ARG A 28 -6.27 2.64 -15.70
CA ARG A 28 -6.78 3.15 -14.43
C ARG A 28 -8.00 4.07 -14.59
N ASP A 29 -8.07 4.85 -15.66
CA ASP A 29 -9.21 5.76 -15.92
C ASP A 29 -10.50 4.99 -16.23
N PHE A 30 -10.42 3.78 -16.78
CA PHE A 30 -11.56 2.90 -16.93
C PHE A 30 -12.22 2.62 -15.56
N TRP A 31 -11.44 2.34 -14.52
CA TRP A 31 -11.94 2.06 -13.17
C TRP A 31 -12.43 3.31 -12.44
N ARG A 32 -11.86 4.48 -12.73
CA ARG A 32 -12.37 5.77 -12.25
C ARG A 32 -13.77 6.08 -12.78
N SER A 33 -14.12 5.56 -13.95
CA SER A 33 -15.46 5.73 -14.52
C SER A 33 -16.53 4.89 -13.83
N GLN A 34 -16.18 4.06 -12.84
CA GLN A 34 -17.08 3.16 -12.11
C GLN A 34 -17.90 2.27 -13.05
N PRO A 35 -17.26 1.39 -13.87
CA PRO A 35 -17.94 0.60 -14.89
C PRO A 35 -18.90 -0.41 -14.26
N SER A 36 -20.03 -0.69 -14.93
CA SER A 36 -20.92 -1.78 -14.55
C SER A 36 -20.33 -3.15 -14.91
N ILE A 37 -20.89 -4.23 -14.33
CA ILE A 37 -20.50 -5.62 -14.64
C ILE A 37 -20.71 -5.90 -16.13
N GLU A 38 -21.81 -5.43 -16.74
CA GLU A 38 -22.10 -5.63 -18.17
C GLU A 38 -21.01 -4.96 -19.04
N LYS A 39 -20.53 -3.78 -18.63
CA LYS A 39 -19.45 -3.10 -19.34
C LYS A 39 -18.14 -3.86 -19.24
N ILE A 40 -17.82 -4.40 -18.06
CA ILE A 40 -16.63 -5.24 -17.83
C ILE A 40 -16.73 -6.52 -18.67
N ASP A 41 -17.89 -7.20 -18.67
CA ASP A 41 -18.11 -8.40 -19.49
C ASP A 41 -17.97 -8.12 -20.98
N SER A 42 -18.51 -7.00 -21.46
CA SER A 42 -18.30 -6.59 -22.83
C SER A 42 -16.81 -6.43 -23.18
N CYS A 43 -16.00 -5.89 -22.27
CA CYS A 43 -14.55 -5.80 -22.50
C CYS A 43 -13.90 -7.18 -22.53
N ILE A 44 -14.27 -8.10 -21.63
CA ILE A 44 -13.74 -9.47 -21.59
C ILE A 44 -14.10 -10.23 -22.88
N ILE A 45 -15.36 -10.15 -23.31
CA ILE A 45 -15.83 -10.79 -24.57
C ILE A 45 -15.06 -10.25 -25.79
N ASN A 46 -14.67 -8.98 -25.77
CA ASN A 46 -13.84 -8.35 -26.79
C ASN A 46 -12.34 -8.64 -26.65
N GLY A 47 -11.94 -9.62 -25.82
CA GLY A 47 -10.58 -10.15 -25.74
C GLY A 47 -9.68 -9.44 -24.73
N ASN A 48 -10.23 -8.59 -23.85
CA ASN A 48 -9.43 -8.01 -22.75
C ASN A 48 -9.28 -9.04 -21.63
N ASP A 49 -8.05 -9.30 -21.21
CA ASP A 49 -7.75 -10.25 -20.13
C ASP A 49 -7.98 -9.60 -18.77
N VAL A 50 -8.92 -10.14 -18.00
CA VAL A 50 -9.31 -9.65 -16.67
C VAL A 50 -8.26 -9.97 -15.60
N SER A 51 -7.30 -10.83 -15.92
CA SER A 51 -6.25 -11.27 -15.00
C SER A 51 -4.84 -10.78 -15.35
N GLU A 52 -4.68 -10.07 -16.47
CA GLU A 52 -3.39 -9.57 -16.92
C GLU A 52 -2.79 -8.58 -15.91
N LEU A 53 -1.49 -8.70 -15.69
CA LEU A 53 -0.69 -7.73 -14.93
C LEU A 53 -0.05 -6.73 -15.91
N ASN A 54 -0.11 -5.44 -15.57
CA ASN A 54 0.66 -4.45 -16.30
C ASN A 54 2.17 -4.50 -15.93
N GLU A 55 2.97 -3.64 -16.55
CA GLU A 55 4.43 -3.53 -16.31
C GLU A 55 4.84 -3.27 -14.85
N TYR A 56 3.91 -2.75 -14.03
CA TYR A 56 4.09 -2.51 -12.59
C TYR A 56 3.44 -3.58 -11.73
N ALA A 57 3.00 -4.69 -12.31
CA ALA A 57 2.27 -5.77 -11.66
C ALA A 57 0.93 -5.34 -11.01
N PHE A 58 0.25 -4.33 -11.54
CA PHE A 58 -1.15 -4.06 -11.21
C PHE A 58 -2.06 -4.76 -12.22
N ASP A 59 -3.13 -5.35 -11.73
CA ASP A 59 -4.19 -5.99 -12.50
C ASP A 59 -5.53 -5.23 -12.38
N PRO A 60 -6.57 -5.64 -13.12
CA PRO A 60 -7.90 -5.05 -13.02
C PRO A 60 -8.50 -5.04 -11.61
N VAL A 61 -8.26 -6.09 -10.79
CA VAL A 61 -8.74 -6.15 -9.39
C VAL A 61 -8.07 -5.06 -8.55
N CYS A 62 -6.74 -4.91 -8.68
CA CYS A 62 -6.00 -3.86 -7.99
C CYS A 62 -6.55 -2.46 -8.33
N TRP A 63 -6.78 -2.18 -9.61
CA TRP A 63 -7.32 -0.89 -10.02
C TRP A 63 -8.75 -0.67 -9.51
N ALA A 64 -9.62 -1.68 -9.57
CA ALA A 64 -10.95 -1.59 -9.01
C ALA A 64 -10.94 -1.27 -7.51
N ILE A 65 -10.05 -1.90 -6.72
CA ILE A 65 -9.87 -1.59 -5.30
C ILE A 65 -9.35 -0.17 -5.12
N LEU A 66 -8.28 0.20 -5.83
CA LEU A 66 -7.60 1.49 -5.69
C LEU A 66 -8.48 2.68 -6.10
N GLU A 67 -9.39 2.49 -7.05
CA GLU A 67 -10.35 3.52 -7.49
C GLU A 67 -11.69 3.43 -6.77
N ASN A 68 -11.76 2.68 -5.65
CA ASN A 68 -12.95 2.55 -4.78
C ASN A 68 -14.21 2.09 -5.54
N ASN A 69 -14.06 1.15 -6.47
CA ASN A 69 -15.23 0.56 -7.11
C ASN A 69 -16.07 -0.22 -6.06
N PRO A 70 -17.40 -0.36 -6.27
CA PRO A 70 -18.26 -1.13 -5.38
C PRO A 70 -17.72 -2.53 -5.11
N ASN A 71 -17.89 -3.04 -3.88
CA ASN A 71 -17.38 -4.35 -3.51
C ASN A 71 -17.99 -5.48 -4.37
N GLU A 72 -19.19 -5.32 -4.92
CA GLU A 72 -19.81 -6.27 -5.86
C GLU A 72 -18.96 -6.42 -7.12
N ILE A 73 -18.46 -5.31 -7.67
CA ILE A 73 -17.56 -5.31 -8.83
C ILE A 73 -16.25 -6.01 -8.50
N ILE A 74 -15.66 -5.68 -7.34
CA ILE A 74 -14.39 -6.28 -6.91
C ILE A 74 -14.55 -7.79 -6.70
N LYS A 75 -15.62 -8.22 -6.02
CA LYS A 75 -15.95 -9.64 -5.81
C LYS A 75 -16.16 -10.37 -7.13
N TYR A 76 -16.86 -9.74 -8.07
CA TYR A 76 -17.06 -10.27 -9.42
C TYR A 76 -15.71 -10.50 -10.14
N LEU A 77 -14.79 -9.55 -10.09
CA LEU A 77 -13.46 -9.68 -10.68
C LEU A 77 -12.63 -10.80 -10.02
N ILE A 78 -12.69 -10.91 -8.68
CA ILE A 78 -11.99 -11.96 -7.92
C ILE A 78 -12.54 -13.36 -8.28
N SER A 79 -13.82 -13.49 -8.67
CA SER A 79 -14.39 -14.76 -9.09
C SER A 79 -13.94 -15.24 -10.47
N LYS A 80 -13.24 -14.39 -11.24
CA LYS A 80 -12.73 -14.76 -12.57
C LYS A 80 -11.46 -15.59 -12.45
N GLU A 81 -11.27 -16.52 -13.41
CA GLU A 81 -10.05 -17.31 -13.51
C GLU A 81 -8.81 -16.40 -13.59
N GLY A 82 -7.73 -16.80 -12.93
CA GLY A 82 -6.48 -16.02 -12.86
C GLY A 82 -6.45 -14.94 -11.76
N ASN A 83 -7.57 -14.66 -11.07
CA ASN A 83 -7.68 -13.67 -9.99
C ASN A 83 -7.80 -14.31 -8.60
N GLY A 84 -6.98 -15.33 -8.33
CA GLY A 84 -6.95 -15.98 -7.01
C GLY A 84 -6.65 -14.99 -5.88
N VAL A 85 -7.30 -15.19 -4.73
CA VAL A 85 -7.28 -14.28 -3.56
C VAL A 85 -5.86 -13.93 -3.07
N ASN A 86 -4.88 -14.83 -3.27
CA ASN A 86 -3.47 -14.63 -2.91
C ASN A 86 -2.59 -14.33 -4.12
N LYS A 87 -3.17 -13.87 -5.23
CA LYS A 87 -2.39 -13.44 -6.40
C LYS A 87 -1.41 -12.34 -6.00
N ILE A 88 -0.15 -12.53 -6.39
CA ILE A 88 0.91 -11.57 -6.14
C ILE A 88 0.80 -10.43 -7.16
N THR A 89 0.76 -9.22 -6.65
CA THR A 89 0.66 -7.98 -7.42
C THR A 89 1.82 -7.04 -7.08
N HIS A 90 1.70 -5.76 -7.41
CA HIS A 90 2.72 -4.75 -7.19
C HIS A 90 3.34 -4.83 -5.78
N ASP A 91 4.68 -4.78 -5.72
CA ASP A 91 5.47 -4.88 -4.49
C ASP A 91 5.21 -6.17 -3.67
N SER A 92 4.92 -7.28 -4.35
CA SER A 92 4.60 -8.56 -3.71
C SER A 92 3.37 -8.54 -2.80
N ARG A 93 2.45 -7.58 -2.99
CA ARG A 93 1.21 -7.46 -2.24
C ARG A 93 0.10 -8.28 -2.87
N THR A 94 -0.79 -8.79 -2.02
CA THR A 94 -2.06 -9.41 -2.44
C THR A 94 -3.22 -8.42 -2.29
N TYR A 95 -4.42 -8.79 -2.76
CA TYR A 95 -5.58 -7.88 -2.72
C TYR A 95 -5.95 -7.38 -1.33
N ILE A 96 -5.67 -8.15 -0.26
CA ILE A 96 -5.97 -7.71 1.10
C ILE A 96 -5.12 -6.50 1.53
N PHE A 97 -3.89 -6.36 1.02
CA PHE A 97 -3.08 -5.16 1.26
C PHE A 97 -3.72 -3.91 0.62
N TRP A 98 -4.27 -4.04 -0.59
CA TRP A 98 -4.96 -2.95 -1.26
C TRP A 98 -6.27 -2.59 -0.56
N ALA A 99 -6.99 -3.59 -0.03
CA ALA A 99 -8.18 -3.37 0.79
C ALA A 99 -7.84 -2.63 2.11
N MET A 100 -6.73 -2.99 2.78
CA MET A 100 -6.18 -2.28 3.94
C MET A 100 -5.85 -0.83 3.59
N TYR A 101 -5.14 -0.61 2.47
CA TYR A 101 -4.78 0.73 2.00
C TYR A 101 -6.00 1.63 1.75
N LYS A 102 -7.11 1.05 1.31
CA LYS A 102 -8.35 1.76 0.95
C LYS A 102 -9.39 1.83 2.07
N ASP A 103 -9.00 1.47 3.31
CA ASP A 103 -9.93 1.45 4.46
C ASP A 103 -11.18 0.57 4.22
N ASN A 104 -11.04 -0.50 3.43
CA ASN A 104 -12.15 -1.36 3.05
C ASN A 104 -12.22 -2.64 3.91
N LEU A 105 -12.60 -2.48 5.19
CA LEU A 105 -12.76 -3.60 6.11
C LEU A 105 -13.75 -4.67 5.62
N PRO A 106 -14.91 -4.33 5.00
CA PRO A 106 -15.79 -5.34 4.45
C PRO A 106 -15.13 -6.22 3.38
N LEU A 107 -14.29 -5.61 2.52
CA LEU A 107 -13.54 -6.37 1.52
C LEU A 107 -12.44 -7.23 2.18
N MET A 108 -11.72 -6.72 3.19
CA MET A 108 -10.73 -7.50 3.93
C MET A 108 -11.35 -8.77 4.55
N LYS A 109 -12.53 -8.64 5.16
CA LYS A 109 -13.26 -9.78 5.73
C LYS A 109 -13.62 -10.80 4.65
N TYR A 110 -14.17 -10.35 3.52
CA TYR A 110 -14.51 -11.23 2.40
C TYR A 110 -13.26 -11.94 1.83
N LEU A 111 -12.16 -11.24 1.64
CA LEU A 111 -10.91 -11.83 1.17
C LEU A 111 -10.38 -12.89 2.15
N TYR A 112 -10.47 -12.62 3.45
CA TYR A 112 -10.10 -13.59 4.48
C TYR A 112 -10.96 -14.86 4.42
N GLU A 113 -12.27 -14.73 4.24
CA GLU A 113 -13.19 -15.86 4.08
C GLU A 113 -12.85 -16.71 2.82
N LEU A 114 -12.30 -16.10 1.78
CA LEU A 114 -11.76 -16.79 0.61
C LEU A 114 -10.37 -17.41 0.81
N GLY A 115 -9.76 -17.26 2.00
CA GLY A 115 -8.45 -17.81 2.32
C GLY A 115 -7.28 -16.87 2.02
N ALA A 116 -7.49 -15.54 2.11
CA ALA A 116 -6.37 -14.59 2.05
C ALA A 116 -5.39 -14.85 3.20
N LYS A 117 -4.12 -14.97 2.87
CA LYS A 117 -3.03 -15.14 3.84
C LYS A 117 -2.77 -13.84 4.57
N MET A 118 -2.77 -13.89 5.91
CA MET A 118 -2.57 -12.73 6.79
C MET A 118 -1.10 -12.54 7.20
N ASP A 119 -0.26 -13.54 6.97
CA ASP A 119 1.14 -13.64 7.41
C ASP A 119 2.15 -13.28 6.32
N LEU A 120 1.67 -12.75 5.19
CA LEU A 120 2.54 -12.31 4.10
C LEU A 120 3.22 -10.99 4.44
N VAL A 121 4.42 -10.84 3.89
CA VAL A 121 5.23 -9.62 3.96
C VAL A 121 5.47 -9.13 2.53
N ASP A 122 5.30 -7.84 2.30
CA ASP A 122 5.57 -7.24 0.98
C ASP A 122 7.07 -7.10 0.68
N SER A 123 7.43 -6.69 -0.53
CA SER A 123 8.84 -6.54 -0.95
C SER A 123 9.62 -5.49 -0.17
N HIS A 124 8.96 -4.63 0.61
CA HIS A 124 9.56 -3.63 1.48
C HIS A 124 9.64 -4.09 2.96
N GLY A 125 9.25 -5.33 3.26
CA GLY A 125 9.27 -5.87 4.61
C GLY A 125 8.08 -5.44 5.48
N TYR A 126 6.98 -5.00 4.88
CA TYR A 126 5.77 -4.66 5.64
C TYR A 126 4.81 -5.84 5.70
N SER A 127 4.45 -6.26 6.92
CA SER A 127 3.26 -7.07 7.15
C SER A 127 2.00 -6.26 6.78
N LEU A 128 0.84 -6.92 6.71
CA LEU A 128 -0.43 -6.25 6.43
C LEU A 128 -0.70 -5.09 7.41
N MET A 129 -0.44 -5.30 8.71
CA MET A 129 -0.59 -4.27 9.75
C MET A 129 0.39 -3.11 9.56
N ASN A 130 1.67 -3.43 9.35
CA ASN A 130 2.70 -2.40 9.11
C ASN A 130 2.47 -1.63 7.82
N PHE A 131 1.92 -2.27 6.79
CA PHE A 131 1.54 -1.59 5.55
C PHE A 131 0.39 -0.59 5.79
N GLY A 132 -0.65 -0.97 6.55
CA GLY A 132 -1.68 -0.04 6.97
C GLY A 132 -1.10 1.16 7.73
N ALA A 133 -0.21 0.92 8.69
CA ALA A 133 0.40 1.97 9.49
C ALA A 133 1.26 2.94 8.65
N VAL A 134 2.15 2.41 7.80
CA VAL A 134 3.04 3.24 6.97
C VAL A 134 2.31 4.03 5.88
N THR A 135 1.12 3.58 5.50
CA THR A 135 0.23 4.27 4.56
C THR A 135 -0.75 5.23 5.24
N GLY A 136 -0.70 5.33 6.57
CA GLY A 136 -1.45 6.31 7.36
C GLY A 136 -2.88 5.92 7.66
N GLN A 137 -3.20 4.63 7.75
CA GLN A 137 -4.53 4.20 8.15
C GLN A 137 -4.84 4.62 9.58
N LYS A 138 -6.01 5.26 9.76
CA LYS A 138 -6.48 5.77 11.06
C LYS A 138 -7.60 4.93 11.65
N ASN A 139 -8.26 4.12 10.85
CA ASN A 139 -9.35 3.25 11.29
C ASN A 139 -8.81 2.07 12.08
N THR A 140 -8.98 2.12 13.41
CA THR A 140 -8.49 1.07 14.32
C THR A 140 -9.15 -0.29 14.09
N ALA A 141 -10.36 -0.34 13.50
CA ALA A 141 -11.03 -1.60 13.20
C ALA A 141 -10.27 -2.47 12.17
N LEU A 142 -9.43 -1.85 11.30
CA LEU A 142 -8.56 -2.60 10.39
C LEU A 142 -7.44 -3.30 11.15
N TYR A 143 -6.85 -2.63 12.12
CA TYR A 143 -5.81 -3.21 12.98
C TYR A 143 -6.39 -4.26 13.93
N ASP A 144 -7.57 -4.01 14.50
CA ASP A 144 -8.27 -5.02 15.33
C ASP A 144 -8.57 -6.29 14.51
N PHE A 145 -8.95 -6.15 13.25
CA PHE A 145 -9.13 -7.29 12.35
C PHE A 145 -7.82 -8.05 12.13
N CYS A 146 -6.70 -7.37 11.91
CA CYS A 146 -5.39 -8.03 11.81
C CYS A 146 -5.04 -8.79 13.10
N ILE A 147 -5.27 -8.18 14.28
CA ILE A 147 -5.01 -8.80 15.59
C ILE A 147 -5.90 -10.03 15.78
N GLU A 148 -7.19 -9.91 15.49
CA GLU A 148 -8.15 -11.04 15.55
C GLU A 148 -7.72 -12.22 14.67
N LYS A 149 -7.08 -11.92 13.54
CA LYS A 149 -6.58 -12.93 12.59
C LYS A 149 -5.12 -13.34 12.82
N GLY A 150 -4.55 -13.01 13.98
CA GLY A 150 -3.29 -13.56 14.46
C GLY A 150 -2.08 -12.64 14.44
N SER A 151 -2.21 -11.41 13.97
CA SER A 151 -1.11 -10.43 14.05
C SER A 151 -0.79 -10.09 15.50
N LYS A 152 0.51 -10.06 15.85
CA LYS A 152 1.00 -9.80 17.21
C LYS A 152 1.58 -8.39 17.27
N VAL A 153 0.73 -7.40 17.49
CA VAL A 153 1.05 -5.98 17.39
C VAL A 153 2.33 -5.54 18.11
N ASN A 154 2.63 -6.14 19.26
CA ASN A 154 3.82 -5.83 20.06
C ASN A 154 5.13 -6.42 19.52
N THR A 155 5.05 -7.33 18.55
CA THR A 155 6.23 -7.93 17.90
C THR A 155 6.30 -7.62 16.41
N GLU A 156 5.27 -7.00 15.83
CA GLU A 156 5.26 -6.56 14.43
C GLU A 156 6.31 -5.48 14.20
N LYS A 157 7.27 -5.76 13.32
CA LYS A 157 8.33 -4.82 12.92
C LYS A 157 8.61 -4.94 11.44
N ASN A 158 8.92 -3.82 10.80
CA ASN A 158 9.44 -3.83 9.43
C ASN A 158 10.95 -4.15 9.42
N ASN A 159 11.57 -4.13 8.25
CA ASN A 159 13.01 -4.39 8.09
C ASN A 159 13.92 -3.43 8.90
N ASP A 160 13.46 -2.20 9.12
CA ASP A 160 14.18 -1.19 9.92
C ASP A 160 13.91 -1.34 11.43
N GLY A 161 13.11 -2.34 11.85
CA GLY A 161 12.73 -2.54 13.24
C GLY A 161 11.62 -1.61 13.74
N ALA A 162 11.01 -0.83 12.85
CA ALA A 162 9.92 0.07 13.23
C ALA A 162 8.61 -0.71 13.43
N ASN A 163 7.95 -0.49 14.58
CA ASN A 163 6.64 -1.04 14.91
C ASN A 163 5.50 -0.21 14.30
N PRO A 164 4.23 -0.67 14.33
CA PRO A 164 3.09 0.05 13.75
C PRO A 164 2.91 1.47 14.29
N LEU A 165 3.19 1.73 15.58
CA LEU A 165 3.07 3.07 16.16
C LEU A 165 4.10 4.05 15.58
N LEU A 166 5.34 3.60 15.39
CA LEU A 166 6.38 4.40 14.72
C LEU A 166 5.98 4.69 13.26
N LEU A 167 5.53 3.67 12.54
CA LEU A 167 5.17 3.80 11.12
C LEU A 167 3.99 4.73 10.88
N VAL A 168 2.98 4.74 11.77
CA VAL A 168 1.80 5.63 11.63
C VAL A 168 2.05 7.04 12.17
N ALA A 169 3.10 7.25 12.96
CA ALA A 169 3.36 8.52 13.63
C ALA A 169 3.36 9.78 12.72
N PRO A 170 3.83 9.71 11.44
CA PRO A 170 3.74 10.86 10.53
C PRO A 170 2.32 11.34 10.23
N PHE A 171 1.31 10.49 10.46
CA PHE A 171 -0.09 10.71 10.08
C PHE A 171 -1.01 10.93 11.29
N ILE A 172 -0.46 10.89 12.50
CA ILE A 172 -1.21 11.12 13.75
C ILE A 172 -1.69 12.58 13.80
N GLU A 173 -2.92 12.79 14.22
CA GLU A 173 -3.53 14.12 14.37
C GLU A 173 -3.80 14.46 15.86
N ASP A 174 -4.08 13.42 16.66
CA ASP A 174 -4.38 13.50 18.07
C ASP A 174 -3.85 12.26 18.83
N GLU A 175 -4.25 12.06 20.05
CA GLU A 175 -3.77 10.92 20.86
C GLU A 175 -4.46 9.59 20.59
N THR A 176 -5.47 9.52 19.71
CA THR A 176 -6.30 8.32 19.47
C THR A 176 -5.45 7.11 19.11
N LEU A 177 -4.61 7.23 18.07
CA LEU A 177 -3.75 6.12 17.61
C LEU A 177 -2.62 5.82 18.60
N ILE A 178 -2.11 6.83 19.29
CA ILE A 178 -1.10 6.60 20.35
C ILE A 178 -1.71 5.73 21.44
N ASN A 179 -2.87 6.14 21.97
CA ASN A 179 -3.57 5.40 23.02
C ASN A 179 -4.01 4.01 22.54
N TYR A 180 -4.45 3.89 21.29
CA TYR A 180 -4.81 2.60 20.70
C TYR A 180 -3.62 1.64 20.72
N PHE A 181 -2.50 1.98 20.10
CA PHE A 181 -1.36 1.06 20.00
C PHE A 181 -0.69 0.79 21.35
N THR A 182 -0.63 1.78 22.25
CA THR A 182 -0.12 1.56 23.61
C THR A 182 -1.02 0.64 24.43
N SER A 183 -2.35 0.72 24.27
CA SER A 183 -3.28 -0.22 24.90
C SER A 183 -3.13 -1.66 24.37
N LYS A 184 -2.57 -1.84 23.17
CA LYS A 184 -2.25 -3.16 22.60
C LYS A 184 -0.85 -3.65 22.95
N GLY A 185 -0.12 -2.92 23.81
CA GLY A 185 1.16 -3.35 24.39
C GLY A 185 2.42 -2.81 23.69
N ILE A 186 2.30 -1.81 22.81
CA ILE A 186 3.48 -1.09 22.28
C ILE A 186 3.91 -0.04 23.32
N ASP A 187 5.21 -0.01 23.66
CA ASP A 187 5.76 1.08 24.45
C ASP A 187 5.94 2.33 23.59
N ILE A 188 5.41 3.47 24.05
CA ILE A 188 5.57 4.77 23.37
C ILE A 188 7.05 5.17 23.20
N ASN A 189 7.94 4.60 24.00
CA ASN A 189 9.39 4.83 23.95
C ASN A 189 10.14 3.79 23.11
N ASP A 190 9.43 2.87 22.45
CA ASP A 190 10.06 1.95 21.51
C ASP A 190 10.81 2.72 20.41
N VAL A 191 11.90 2.11 19.96
CA VAL A 191 12.74 2.67 18.88
C VAL A 191 12.93 1.62 17.78
N ASP A 192 13.24 2.10 16.57
CA ASP A 192 13.68 1.26 15.47
C ASP A 192 15.13 0.75 15.67
N ASN A 193 15.66 0.01 14.69
CA ASN A 193 17.01 -0.56 14.75
C ASN A 193 18.12 0.49 14.89
N ASP A 194 17.87 1.72 14.43
CA ASP A 194 18.81 2.83 14.50
C ASP A 194 18.63 3.69 15.77
N GLY A 195 17.62 3.42 16.58
CA GLY A 195 17.32 4.18 17.78
C GLY A 195 16.40 5.39 17.56
N ASN A 196 15.66 5.43 16.46
CA ASN A 196 14.68 6.49 16.20
C ASN A 196 13.36 6.16 16.90
N GLY A 197 12.89 7.07 17.75
CA GLY A 197 11.61 6.94 18.43
C GLY A 197 10.48 7.67 17.71
N ILE A 198 9.28 7.58 18.32
CA ILE A 198 8.03 8.14 17.76
C ILE A 198 8.14 9.63 17.41
N PHE A 199 8.91 10.44 18.17
CA PHE A 199 9.07 11.86 17.88
C PHE A 199 9.78 12.10 16.53
N ASN A 200 10.83 11.29 16.22
CA ASN A 200 11.52 11.35 14.94
C ASN A 200 10.53 11.05 13.77
N TYR A 201 9.74 10.00 13.91
CA TYR A 201 8.74 9.63 12.90
C TYR A 201 7.65 10.69 12.77
N ALA A 202 7.13 11.25 13.87
CA ALA A 202 6.15 12.34 13.84
C ALA A 202 6.68 13.61 13.13
N ALA A 203 7.97 13.88 13.25
CA ALA A 203 8.61 15.00 12.55
C ALA A 203 8.52 14.88 11.02
N LYS A 204 8.45 13.66 10.44
CA LYS A 204 8.17 13.48 8.99
C LYS A 204 6.84 14.08 8.58
N GLY A 205 5.81 13.98 9.42
CA GLY A 205 4.49 14.56 9.18
C GLY A 205 4.42 16.06 9.45
N GLY A 206 5.34 16.59 10.28
CA GLY A 206 5.46 18.01 10.58
C GLY A 206 4.33 18.62 11.42
N ASN A 207 3.51 17.78 12.04
CA ASN A 207 2.43 18.25 12.92
C ASN A 207 2.97 18.68 14.28
N GLN A 208 3.12 20.00 14.49
CA GLN A 208 3.66 20.56 15.73
C GLN A 208 2.81 20.24 16.96
N ASN A 209 1.47 20.16 16.80
CA ASN A 209 0.59 19.82 17.92
C ASN A 209 0.85 18.38 18.40
N VAL A 210 1.07 17.45 17.49
CA VAL A 210 1.41 16.06 17.83
C VAL A 210 2.79 15.98 18.47
N MET A 211 3.78 16.71 17.94
CA MET A 211 5.12 16.77 18.55
C MET A 211 5.05 17.33 19.97
N ASN A 212 4.27 18.39 20.23
CA ASN A 212 4.02 18.91 21.59
C ASN A 212 3.31 17.88 22.47
N LEU A 213 2.31 17.18 21.95
CA LEU A 213 1.63 16.10 22.67
C LEU A 213 2.61 15.01 23.12
N LEU A 214 3.52 14.59 22.24
CA LEU A 214 4.56 13.59 22.58
C LEU A 214 5.53 14.11 23.67
N ILE A 215 5.94 15.37 23.59
CA ILE A 215 6.76 16.02 24.65
C ILE A 215 6.02 16.01 25.98
N ASN A 216 4.75 16.39 25.98
CA ASN A 216 3.92 16.42 27.21
C ASN A 216 3.68 15.02 27.78
N LYS A 217 3.71 13.97 26.95
CA LYS A 217 3.69 12.57 27.39
C LYS A 217 5.07 12.05 27.88
N GLY A 218 6.10 12.91 27.91
CA GLY A 218 7.44 12.55 28.38
C GLY A 218 8.31 11.80 27.40
N VAL A 219 7.93 11.79 26.10
CA VAL A 219 8.74 11.15 25.04
C VAL A 219 10.06 11.91 24.89
N LYS A 220 11.16 11.16 24.83
CA LYS A 220 12.49 11.73 24.56
C LYS A 220 12.56 12.21 23.11
N TYR A 221 12.93 13.46 22.90
CA TYR A 221 12.90 14.09 21.56
C TYR A 221 14.23 14.69 21.11
N LYS A 222 15.23 14.79 22.00
CA LYS A 222 16.56 15.35 21.69
C LYS A 222 17.64 14.29 21.43
N ASN A 223 17.29 13.02 21.58
CA ASN A 223 18.26 11.95 21.44
C ASN A 223 18.72 11.84 19.99
N LEU A 224 20.03 11.67 19.82
CA LEU A 224 20.61 11.27 18.55
C LEU A 224 20.43 9.76 18.37
N ASN A 225 20.19 9.34 17.15
CA ASN A 225 20.20 7.93 16.78
C ASN A 225 21.66 7.40 16.63
N LYS A 226 21.82 6.13 16.28
CA LYS A 226 23.13 5.46 16.16
C LYS A 226 24.08 6.09 15.11
N ILE A 227 23.55 6.88 14.18
CA ILE A 227 24.31 7.58 13.14
C ILE A 227 24.33 9.10 13.36
N ASN A 228 24.10 9.56 14.59
CA ASN A 228 24.02 10.96 14.99
C ASN A 228 22.90 11.77 14.29
N GLY A 229 21.87 11.09 13.79
CA GLY A 229 20.68 11.73 13.23
C GLY A 229 19.65 12.07 14.31
N ASN A 230 18.81 13.06 14.03
CA ASN A 230 17.74 13.52 14.92
C ASN A 230 16.42 13.76 14.15
N ALA A 231 15.42 14.33 14.81
CA ALA A 231 14.13 14.62 14.22
C ALA A 231 14.19 15.60 13.03
N MET A 232 15.22 16.45 12.95
CA MET A 232 15.44 17.37 11.81
C MET A 232 15.65 16.60 10.50
N ILE A 233 16.42 15.50 10.56
CA ILE A 233 16.63 14.61 9.39
C ILE A 233 15.31 13.99 8.95
N PHE A 234 14.51 13.48 9.90
CA PHE A 234 13.20 12.91 9.59
C PHE A 234 12.24 13.94 8.98
N ALA A 235 12.25 15.17 9.49
CA ALA A 235 11.49 16.26 8.90
C ALA A 235 11.89 16.53 7.45
N SER A 236 13.17 16.37 7.08
CA SER A 236 13.66 16.58 5.71
C SER A 236 13.11 15.54 4.72
N TYR A 237 12.84 14.34 5.18
CA TYR A 237 12.23 13.30 4.32
C TYR A 237 10.79 13.65 3.94
N GLY A 238 10.01 14.21 4.88
CA GLY A 238 8.59 14.39 4.70
C GLY A 238 7.83 13.07 4.57
N THR A 239 6.60 13.14 4.10
CA THR A 239 5.79 11.96 3.74
C THR A 239 5.77 11.78 2.21
N ARG A 240 5.19 10.68 1.73
CA ARG A 240 5.00 10.46 0.28
C ARG A 240 4.15 11.56 -0.38
N SER A 241 3.19 12.13 0.36
CA SER A 241 2.23 13.09 -0.14
C SER A 241 2.61 14.55 0.11
N SER A 242 3.56 14.82 1.03
CA SER A 242 3.88 16.20 1.41
C SER A 242 5.31 16.36 1.93
N LYS A 243 5.88 17.54 1.68
CA LYS A 243 7.13 18.00 2.29
C LYS A 243 6.83 19.00 3.41
N ASN A 244 7.69 19.01 4.42
CA ASN A 244 7.55 19.94 5.52
C ASN A 244 7.84 21.39 5.11
N LYS A 245 7.11 22.32 5.74
CA LYS A 245 7.29 23.75 5.56
C LYS A 245 8.45 24.26 6.46
N LEU A 246 8.99 25.42 6.15
CA LEU A 246 10.04 26.07 6.96
C LEU A 246 9.62 26.23 8.45
N SER A 247 8.34 26.39 8.72
CA SER A 247 7.82 26.48 10.10
C SER A 247 8.13 25.24 10.94
N THR A 248 8.12 24.04 10.34
CA THR A 248 8.47 22.78 11.03
C THR A 248 9.95 22.80 11.46
N TYR A 249 10.85 23.24 10.58
CA TYR A 249 12.28 23.30 10.89
C TYR A 249 12.57 24.34 11.96
N LYS A 250 11.96 25.54 11.87
CA LYS A 250 12.08 26.57 12.91
C LYS A 250 11.54 26.10 14.26
N TYR A 251 10.48 25.32 14.26
CA TYR A 251 9.94 24.72 15.48
C TYR A 251 10.94 23.72 16.10
N LEU A 252 11.49 22.79 15.31
CA LEU A 252 12.48 21.84 15.80
C LEU A 252 13.75 22.54 16.32
N ASP A 253 14.25 23.56 15.61
CA ASP A 253 15.37 24.39 16.03
C ASP A 253 15.07 25.09 17.39
N SER A 254 13.85 25.62 17.57
CA SER A 254 13.44 26.23 18.84
C SER A 254 13.41 25.26 20.03
N LEU A 255 13.31 23.96 19.75
CA LEU A 255 13.41 22.88 20.76
C LEU A 255 14.87 22.50 21.07
N GLY A 256 15.82 23.04 20.33
CA GLY A 256 17.26 22.72 20.43
C GLY A 256 17.61 21.37 19.80
N ILE A 257 16.96 21.04 18.66
CA ILE A 257 17.17 19.84 17.84
C ILE A 257 18.00 20.19 16.61
#